data_3e42c395bed9be859a1612cdb1a8131a
#
_entry.id   3e42c395bed9be859a1612cdb1a8131a
#
_cell.length_a   1.000
_cell.length_b   1.000
_cell.length_c   1.000
_cell.angle_alpha   90.00
_cell.angle_beta   90.00
_cell.angle_gamma   90.00
#
_symmetry.space_group_name_H-M   'P 1'
#
loop_
_entity.id
_entity.type
_entity.pdbx_description
1 polymer ?
#
loop_
_entity_poly.entity_id
_entity_poly.type
_entity_poly.pdbx_seq_one_letter_code
_entity_poly.pdbx_strand_id
1 'polypeptide(L)'
;LGCLNLSHAYGVAPSAEEGLAVLRAARELGVGMLDTATLYGGGRNEELVGRALRAMPGWRDEIVLASKGGMALENGVKVIDGRPETLRAQVDASLTRLGVDRIDLYYLHRWDKTVPIAESVGALAELVAAGKIGSIGLSEVSVARLREALEAAPVAAVQNEYSLWSRNPELGMLAATAELGIALVAFSPVARGFLADAVRDPA
;
A
#
# COMPACT_ATOMS: atom_id res chain seq x y z
N LEU A 1 -2.39 -4.99 -9.10
CA LEU A 1 -1.67 -3.90 -9.75
C LEU A 1 -1.15 -2.92 -8.71
N GLY A 2 0.17 -2.66 -8.66
CA GLY A 2 0.74 -1.52 -7.95
C GLY A 2 0.49 -0.23 -8.71
N CYS A 3 -0.18 0.74 -8.09
CA CYS A 3 -0.61 1.96 -8.77
C CYS A 3 0.41 3.13 -8.70
N LEU A 4 1.54 2.96 -8.00
CA LEU A 4 2.51 4.05 -7.76
C LEU A 4 2.91 4.79 -9.05
N ASN A 5 3.23 4.06 -10.12
CA ASN A 5 3.69 4.63 -11.38
C ASN A 5 2.61 5.41 -12.16
N LEU A 6 1.34 5.29 -11.78
CA LEU A 6 0.26 6.09 -12.38
C LEU A 6 0.27 7.56 -11.91
N SER A 7 1.11 7.91 -10.92
CA SER A 7 1.17 9.27 -10.38
C SER A 7 2.58 9.77 -10.13
N HIS A 8 3.59 9.09 -10.62
CA HIS A 8 5.01 9.39 -10.47
C HIS A 8 5.75 8.50 -9.47
N ALA A 9 6.61 7.64 -9.99
CA ALA A 9 7.68 7.01 -9.22
C ALA A 9 9.01 7.09 -9.98
N TYR A 10 8.97 6.83 -11.28
CA TYR A 10 10.14 6.80 -12.17
C TYR A 10 9.77 7.50 -13.47
N GLY A 11 10.55 8.49 -13.88
CA GLY A 11 10.32 9.25 -15.10
C GLY A 11 9.17 10.26 -15.01
N VAL A 12 8.56 10.57 -16.16
CA VAL A 12 7.43 11.49 -16.26
C VAL A 12 6.14 10.77 -15.86
N ALA A 13 5.36 11.40 -14.97
CA ALA A 13 4.04 10.86 -14.62
C ALA A 13 3.14 10.80 -15.87
N PRO A 14 2.40 9.70 -16.08
CA PRO A 14 1.41 9.65 -17.14
C PRO A 14 0.29 10.66 -16.89
N SER A 15 -0.40 11.06 -17.94
CA SER A 15 -1.62 11.84 -17.84
C SER A 15 -2.72 11.03 -17.11
N ALA A 16 -3.73 11.72 -16.62
CA ALA A 16 -4.85 11.05 -15.98
C ALA A 16 -5.60 10.10 -16.94
N GLU A 17 -5.63 10.43 -18.23
CA GLU A 17 -6.27 9.62 -19.28
C GLU A 17 -5.48 8.33 -19.55
N GLU A 18 -4.15 8.42 -19.64
CA GLU A 18 -3.28 7.24 -19.74
C GLU A 18 -3.40 6.36 -18.50
N GLY A 19 -3.41 6.96 -17.30
CA GLY A 19 -3.63 6.22 -16.05
C GLY A 19 -4.98 5.50 -16.01
N LEU A 20 -6.06 6.14 -16.46
CA LEU A 20 -7.37 5.50 -16.57
C LEU A 20 -7.39 4.38 -17.63
N ALA A 21 -6.67 4.53 -18.75
CA ALA A 21 -6.53 3.48 -19.75
C ALA A 21 -5.84 2.24 -19.19
N VAL A 22 -4.75 2.43 -18.40
CA VAL A 22 -4.07 1.32 -17.69
C VAL A 22 -5.00 0.62 -16.71
N LEU A 23 -5.78 1.38 -15.92
CA LEU A 23 -6.73 0.79 -14.96
C LEU A 23 -7.86 0.04 -15.65
N ARG A 24 -8.32 0.51 -16.83
CA ARG A 24 -9.31 -0.20 -17.63
C ARG A 24 -8.75 -1.52 -18.16
N ALA A 25 -7.54 -1.50 -18.73
CA ALA A 25 -6.87 -2.71 -19.17
C ALA A 25 -6.63 -3.70 -18.00
N ALA A 26 -6.31 -3.21 -16.82
CA ALA A 26 -6.17 -4.04 -15.62
C ALA A 26 -7.47 -4.77 -15.28
N ARG A 27 -8.62 -4.10 -15.36
CA ARG A 27 -9.94 -4.74 -15.18
C ARG A 27 -10.20 -5.82 -16.23
N GLU A 28 -9.98 -5.48 -17.50
CA GLU A 28 -10.20 -6.40 -18.65
C GLU A 28 -9.33 -7.67 -18.52
N LEU A 29 -8.14 -7.54 -17.94
CA LEU A 29 -7.21 -8.64 -17.66
C LEU A 29 -7.51 -9.39 -16.35
N GLY A 30 -8.57 -9.04 -15.63
CA GLY A 30 -8.97 -9.72 -14.40
C GLY A 30 -8.05 -9.45 -13.20
N VAL A 31 -7.40 -8.28 -13.12
CA VAL A 31 -6.59 -7.89 -11.96
C VAL A 31 -7.48 -7.76 -10.74
N GLY A 32 -7.29 -8.65 -9.75
CA GLY A 32 -8.11 -8.76 -8.53
C GLY A 32 -7.67 -7.86 -7.37
N MET A 33 -6.61 -7.03 -7.53
CA MET A 33 -6.15 -6.13 -6.45
C MET A 33 -5.57 -4.85 -7.02
N LEU A 34 -5.96 -3.70 -6.43
CA LEU A 34 -5.33 -2.40 -6.65
C LEU A 34 -4.62 -1.95 -5.38
N ASP A 35 -3.36 -1.56 -5.52
CA ASP A 35 -2.50 -1.13 -4.41
C ASP A 35 -2.05 0.31 -4.62
N THR A 36 -2.58 1.23 -3.81
CA THR A 36 -2.26 2.67 -3.80
C THR A 36 -1.70 3.11 -2.44
N ALA A 37 -1.57 4.41 -2.20
CA ALA A 37 -1.18 5.00 -0.91
C ALA A 37 -1.47 6.50 -0.86
N THR A 38 -1.68 7.04 0.35
CA THR A 38 -1.80 8.49 0.61
C THR A 38 -0.61 9.28 0.08
N LEU A 39 0.60 8.72 0.20
CA LEU A 39 1.83 9.36 -0.25
C LEU A 39 1.93 9.49 -1.77
N TYR A 40 1.29 8.57 -2.53
CA TYR A 40 1.48 8.51 -3.99
C TYR A 40 0.90 9.74 -4.68
N GLY A 41 1.77 10.54 -5.27
CA GLY A 41 1.40 11.80 -5.90
C GLY A 41 0.72 12.81 -4.95
N GLY A 42 0.89 12.65 -3.61
CA GLY A 42 0.22 13.50 -2.62
C GLY A 42 -1.31 13.32 -2.62
N GLY A 43 -1.78 12.10 -2.81
CA GLY A 43 -3.21 11.73 -2.85
C GLY A 43 -3.79 11.64 -4.26
N ARG A 44 -3.16 12.24 -5.28
CA ARG A 44 -3.65 12.19 -6.67
C ARG A 44 -3.78 10.78 -7.23
N ASN A 45 -2.98 9.83 -6.72
CA ASN A 45 -3.08 8.42 -7.09
C ASN A 45 -4.40 7.81 -6.62
N GLU A 46 -4.78 8.05 -5.36
CA GLU A 46 -6.07 7.61 -4.82
C GLU A 46 -7.24 8.27 -5.55
N GLU A 47 -7.14 9.56 -5.90
CA GLU A 47 -8.16 10.26 -6.71
C GLU A 47 -8.31 9.61 -8.09
N LEU A 48 -7.20 9.25 -8.75
CA LEU A 48 -7.21 8.56 -10.05
C LEU A 48 -7.88 7.18 -9.95
N VAL A 49 -7.51 6.39 -8.94
CA VAL A 49 -8.15 5.08 -8.67
C VAL A 49 -9.63 5.27 -8.39
N GLY A 50 -10.03 6.23 -7.56
CA GLY A 50 -11.43 6.56 -7.27
C GLY A 50 -12.21 6.95 -8.52
N ARG A 51 -11.63 7.74 -9.42
CA ARG A 51 -12.21 8.07 -10.73
C ARG A 51 -12.42 6.81 -11.58
N ALA A 52 -11.46 5.90 -11.59
CA ALA A 52 -11.57 4.64 -12.34
C ALA A 52 -12.69 3.75 -11.78
N LEU A 53 -12.80 3.62 -10.46
CA LEU A 53 -13.87 2.84 -9.82
C LEU A 53 -15.25 3.41 -10.14
N ARG A 54 -15.42 4.73 -10.11
CA ARG A 54 -16.69 5.39 -10.51
C ARG A 54 -17.01 5.24 -11.99
N ALA A 55 -15.98 5.26 -12.85
CA ALA A 55 -16.15 5.11 -14.30
C ALA A 55 -16.45 3.67 -14.74
N MET A 56 -16.18 2.70 -13.87
CA MET A 56 -16.34 1.26 -14.15
C MET A 56 -17.23 0.60 -13.06
N PRO A 57 -18.56 0.78 -13.11
CA PRO A 57 -19.47 0.24 -12.11
C PRO A 57 -19.30 -1.28 -11.91
N GLY A 58 -19.42 -1.74 -10.66
CA GLY A 58 -19.23 -3.13 -10.27
C GLY A 58 -17.78 -3.53 -10.02
N TRP A 59 -16.79 -2.82 -10.57
CA TRP A 59 -15.38 -3.21 -10.40
C TRP A 59 -14.90 -3.16 -8.95
N ARG A 60 -15.44 -2.23 -8.14
CA ARG A 60 -15.12 -2.16 -6.72
C ARG A 60 -15.37 -3.47 -5.97
N ASP A 61 -16.41 -4.19 -6.33
CA ASP A 61 -16.81 -5.45 -5.70
C ASP A 61 -16.00 -6.66 -6.21
N GLU A 62 -15.31 -6.48 -7.34
CA GLU A 62 -14.50 -7.53 -7.99
C GLU A 62 -13.04 -7.54 -7.46
N ILE A 63 -12.62 -6.53 -6.68
CA ILE A 63 -11.22 -6.32 -6.31
C ILE A 63 -11.00 -6.18 -4.80
N VAL A 64 -9.79 -6.51 -4.37
CA VAL A 64 -9.23 -6.04 -3.10
C VAL A 64 -8.63 -4.65 -3.31
N LEU A 65 -9.20 -3.65 -2.66
CA LEU A 65 -8.67 -2.29 -2.68
C LEU A 65 -7.74 -2.09 -1.50
N ALA A 66 -6.47 -1.84 -1.77
CA ALA A 66 -5.47 -1.57 -0.75
C ALA A 66 -4.95 -0.14 -0.83
N SER A 67 -4.76 0.50 0.34
CA SER A 67 -4.06 1.77 0.48
C SER A 67 -3.13 1.75 1.68
N LYS A 68 -2.37 2.84 1.88
CA LYS A 68 -1.34 2.92 2.93
C LYS A 68 -1.32 4.32 3.54
N GLY A 69 -1.10 4.38 4.87
CA GLY A 69 -0.89 5.63 5.61
C GLY A 69 0.33 5.56 6.54
N GLY A 70 0.53 6.60 7.33
CA GLY A 70 1.71 6.75 8.19
C GLY A 70 2.91 7.37 7.46
N MET A 71 2.71 7.85 6.23
CA MET A 71 3.68 8.68 5.51
C MET A 71 2.98 9.86 4.82
N ALA A 72 3.68 10.98 4.75
CA ALA A 72 3.20 12.20 4.09
C ALA A 72 4.35 12.93 3.38
N LEU A 73 4.00 13.98 2.62
CA LEU A 73 4.92 14.97 2.11
C LEU A 73 4.67 16.28 2.87
N GLU A 74 5.66 16.74 3.59
CA GLU A 74 5.65 18.05 4.25
C GLU A 74 6.73 18.92 3.61
N ASN A 75 6.31 20.02 2.99
CA ASN A 75 7.23 20.90 2.24
C ASN A 75 8.12 20.18 1.20
N GLY A 76 7.58 19.13 0.55
CA GLY A 76 8.30 18.31 -0.41
C GLY A 76 9.22 17.23 0.20
N VAL A 77 9.31 17.15 1.53
CA VAL A 77 10.09 16.13 2.25
C VAL A 77 9.16 14.99 2.69
N LYS A 78 9.61 13.75 2.48
CA LYS A 78 8.88 12.58 3.00
C LYS A 78 9.06 12.50 4.50
N VAL A 79 7.95 12.49 5.25
CA VAL A 79 7.91 12.27 6.68
C VAL A 79 7.19 10.97 6.99
N ILE A 80 7.63 10.29 8.05
CA ILE A 80 6.94 9.15 8.62
C ILE A 80 6.25 9.64 9.89
N ASP A 81 4.95 9.40 10.00
CA ASP A 81 4.14 9.77 11.16
C ASP A 81 3.14 8.66 11.44
N GLY A 82 3.51 7.79 12.38
CA GLY A 82 2.72 6.62 12.79
C GLY A 82 1.74 6.91 13.91
N ARG A 83 1.54 8.17 14.31
CA ARG A 83 0.65 8.53 15.41
C ARG A 83 -0.81 8.17 15.10
N PRO A 84 -1.57 7.72 16.11
CA PRO A 84 -2.97 7.35 15.97
C PRO A 84 -3.85 8.40 15.28
N GLU A 85 -3.71 9.67 15.65
CA GLU A 85 -4.49 10.76 15.06
C GLU A 85 -4.18 10.96 13.57
N THR A 86 -2.91 10.84 13.18
CA THR A 86 -2.48 10.94 11.78
C THR A 86 -3.06 9.80 10.96
N LEU A 87 -2.99 8.57 11.46
CA LEU A 87 -3.52 7.40 10.76
C LEU A 87 -5.04 7.49 10.57
N ARG A 88 -5.79 7.93 11.60
CA ARG A 88 -7.25 8.13 11.48
C ARG A 88 -7.57 9.18 10.42
N ALA A 89 -6.91 10.33 10.46
CA ALA A 89 -7.12 11.41 9.49
C ALA A 89 -6.77 10.98 8.06
N GLN A 90 -5.69 10.20 7.89
CA GLN A 90 -5.28 9.71 6.57
C GLN A 90 -6.24 8.65 6.01
N VAL A 91 -6.80 7.76 6.83
CA VAL A 91 -7.84 6.82 6.38
C VAL A 91 -9.08 7.56 5.91
N ASP A 92 -9.55 8.55 6.66
CA ASP A 92 -10.72 9.36 6.27
C ASP A 92 -10.49 10.12 4.96
N ALA A 93 -9.31 10.69 4.79
CA ALA A 93 -8.93 11.35 3.56
C ALA A 93 -8.81 10.35 2.38
N SER A 94 -8.29 9.14 2.62
CA SER A 94 -8.20 8.07 1.61
C SER A 94 -9.59 7.61 1.15
N LEU A 95 -10.51 7.36 2.08
CA LEU A 95 -11.90 7.01 1.77
C LEU A 95 -12.56 8.07 0.88
N THR A 96 -12.36 9.35 1.22
CA THR A 96 -12.88 10.49 0.45
C THR A 96 -12.30 10.53 -0.97
N ARG A 97 -10.97 10.42 -1.14
CA ARG A 97 -10.30 10.46 -2.45
C ARG A 97 -10.69 9.26 -3.33
N LEU A 98 -10.73 8.07 -2.74
CA LEU A 98 -11.14 6.85 -3.42
C LEU A 98 -12.64 6.83 -3.73
N GLY A 99 -13.46 7.55 -2.97
CA GLY A 99 -14.91 7.58 -3.12
C GLY A 99 -15.55 6.25 -2.74
N VAL A 100 -15.08 5.64 -1.65
CA VAL A 100 -15.57 4.37 -1.11
C VAL A 100 -15.82 4.48 0.38
N ASP A 101 -16.73 3.66 0.90
CA ASP A 101 -17.06 3.61 2.33
C ASP A 101 -16.07 2.74 3.12
N ARG A 102 -15.34 1.83 2.43
CA ARG A 102 -14.38 0.92 3.05
C ARG A 102 -13.21 0.63 2.13
N ILE A 103 -11.99 0.59 2.70
CA ILE A 103 -10.78 0.06 2.08
C ILE A 103 -10.56 -1.36 2.62
N ASP A 104 -10.31 -2.35 1.75
CA ASP A 104 -10.22 -3.75 2.18
C ASP A 104 -8.95 -4.06 2.98
N LEU A 105 -7.84 -3.46 2.59
CA LEU A 105 -6.54 -3.65 3.24
C LEU A 105 -5.82 -2.31 3.38
N TYR A 106 -5.53 -1.93 4.63
CA TYR A 106 -4.81 -0.68 4.88
C TYR A 106 -3.47 -0.95 5.55
N TYR A 107 -2.40 -0.50 4.91
CA TYR A 107 -1.05 -0.70 5.41
C TYR A 107 -0.57 0.47 6.28
N LEU A 108 0.12 0.15 7.39
CA LEU A 108 1.11 1.05 7.94
C LEU A 108 2.28 1.11 6.96
N HIS A 109 2.44 2.22 6.23
CA HIS A 109 3.35 2.33 5.08
C HIS A 109 4.82 2.21 5.49
N ARG A 110 5.17 2.78 6.65
CA ARG A 110 6.47 2.61 7.34
C ARG A 110 6.23 2.71 8.84
N TRP A 111 7.01 1.97 9.60
CA TRP A 111 6.99 2.13 11.04
C TRP A 111 7.71 3.42 11.43
N ASP A 112 7.02 4.26 12.19
CA ASP A 112 7.58 5.42 12.86
C ASP A 112 8.32 4.96 14.12
N LYS A 113 9.65 5.10 14.12
CA LYS A 113 10.49 4.63 15.23
C LYS A 113 10.29 5.42 16.52
N THR A 114 9.58 6.55 16.47
CA THR A 114 9.25 7.38 17.64
C THR A 114 7.92 7.01 18.28
N VAL A 115 7.10 6.18 17.56
CA VAL A 115 5.81 5.70 18.02
C VAL A 115 5.88 4.17 18.18
N PRO A 116 5.51 3.60 19.35
CA PRO A 116 5.39 2.15 19.49
C PRO A 116 4.49 1.56 18.41
N ILE A 117 4.93 0.48 17.74
CA ILE A 117 4.16 -0.10 16.64
C ILE A 117 2.77 -0.55 17.10
N ALA A 118 2.66 -0.97 18.36
CA ALA A 118 1.39 -1.36 18.97
C ALA A 118 0.37 -0.22 19.02
N GLU A 119 0.79 1.03 19.19
CA GLU A 119 -0.11 2.21 19.18
C GLU A 119 -0.63 2.47 17.74
N SER A 120 0.25 2.42 16.74
CA SER A 120 -0.13 2.58 15.34
C SER A 120 -1.10 1.47 14.90
N VAL A 121 -0.80 0.23 15.26
CA VAL A 121 -1.64 -0.94 14.92
C VAL A 121 -2.95 -0.92 15.70
N GLY A 122 -2.94 -0.49 16.96
CA GLY A 122 -4.14 -0.30 17.76
C GLY A 122 -5.11 0.70 17.13
N ALA A 123 -4.60 1.83 16.64
CA ALA A 123 -5.42 2.80 15.91
C ALA A 123 -6.02 2.22 14.62
N LEU A 124 -5.28 1.40 13.89
CA LEU A 124 -5.80 0.70 12.72
C LEU A 124 -6.87 -0.34 13.11
N ALA A 125 -6.70 -1.03 14.25
CA ALA A 125 -7.70 -1.97 14.76
C ALA A 125 -9.05 -1.28 15.10
N GLU A 126 -9.00 -0.07 15.68
CA GLU A 126 -10.20 0.74 15.89
C GLU A 126 -10.90 1.08 14.57
N LEU A 127 -10.14 1.37 13.51
CA LEU A 127 -10.69 1.66 12.18
C LEU A 127 -11.27 0.40 11.51
N VAL A 128 -10.74 -0.80 11.81
CA VAL A 128 -11.38 -2.08 11.43
C VAL A 128 -12.71 -2.23 12.16
N ALA A 129 -12.73 -2.01 13.47
CA ALA A 129 -13.96 -2.09 14.26
C ALA A 129 -15.02 -1.06 13.82
N ALA A 130 -14.58 0.11 13.36
CA ALA A 130 -15.45 1.14 12.79
C ALA A 130 -15.93 0.83 11.35
N GLY A 131 -15.47 -0.26 10.73
CA GLY A 131 -15.83 -0.64 9.37
C GLY A 131 -15.17 0.18 8.26
N LYS A 132 -14.28 1.11 8.58
CA LYS A 132 -13.58 1.98 7.61
C LYS A 132 -12.51 1.25 6.81
N ILE A 133 -11.83 0.28 7.43
CA ILE A 133 -10.89 -0.62 6.78
C ILE A 133 -11.27 -2.07 7.07
N GLY A 134 -10.90 -2.99 6.17
CA GLY A 134 -11.23 -4.41 6.28
C GLY A 134 -10.21 -5.19 7.08
N SER A 135 -8.94 -4.90 6.87
CA SER A 135 -7.82 -5.60 7.47
C SER A 135 -6.59 -4.70 7.53
N ILE A 136 -5.64 -5.08 8.37
CA ILE A 136 -4.40 -4.36 8.61
C ILE A 136 -3.26 -5.03 7.86
N GLY A 137 -2.43 -4.22 7.19
CA GLY A 137 -1.15 -4.64 6.63
C GLY A 137 0.01 -3.84 7.24
N LEU A 138 1.21 -4.40 7.14
CA LEU A 138 2.45 -3.71 7.50
C LEU A 138 3.39 -3.68 6.29
N SER A 139 4.19 -2.62 6.15
CA SER A 139 5.16 -2.53 5.05
C SER A 139 6.56 -2.25 5.58
N GLU A 140 7.55 -2.99 5.07
CA GLU A 140 8.97 -2.86 5.41
C GLU A 140 9.24 -2.98 6.92
N VAL A 141 8.67 -3.99 7.56
CA VAL A 141 8.92 -4.31 8.97
C VAL A 141 9.82 -5.55 9.10
N SER A 142 10.54 -5.64 10.21
CA SER A 142 11.25 -6.86 10.59
C SER A 142 10.30 -7.89 11.21
N VAL A 143 10.73 -9.15 11.28
CA VAL A 143 9.96 -10.22 11.96
C VAL A 143 9.68 -9.85 13.43
N ALA A 144 10.63 -9.24 14.13
CA ALA A 144 10.43 -8.80 15.50
C ALA A 144 9.31 -7.76 15.61
N ARG A 145 9.27 -6.78 14.68
CA ARG A 145 8.19 -5.76 14.67
C ARG A 145 6.85 -6.35 14.24
N LEU A 146 6.84 -7.32 13.33
CA LEU A 146 5.62 -8.05 12.99
C LEU A 146 5.03 -8.77 14.21
N ARG A 147 5.87 -9.49 14.99
CA ARG A 147 5.41 -10.19 16.19
C ARG A 147 4.88 -9.23 17.25
N GLU A 148 5.56 -8.11 17.49
CA GLU A 148 5.08 -7.05 18.39
C GLU A 148 3.74 -6.44 17.93
N ALA A 149 3.59 -6.19 16.63
CA ALA A 149 2.33 -5.69 16.06
C ALA A 149 1.16 -6.67 16.27
N LEU A 150 1.42 -7.98 16.16
CA LEU A 150 0.43 -9.03 16.36
C LEU A 150 -0.08 -9.12 17.80
N GLU A 151 0.66 -8.62 18.78
CA GLU A 151 0.19 -8.50 20.18
C GLU A 151 -0.94 -7.47 20.30
N ALA A 152 -0.97 -6.46 19.42
CA ALA A 152 -1.98 -5.41 19.44
C ALA A 152 -3.22 -5.77 18.59
N ALA A 153 -3.04 -6.34 17.39
CA ALA A 153 -4.15 -6.75 16.54
C ALA A 153 -3.70 -7.73 15.44
N PRO A 154 -4.65 -8.49 14.83
CA PRO A 154 -4.35 -9.33 13.67
C PRO A 154 -3.83 -8.52 12.48
N VAL A 155 -2.77 -9.04 11.83
CA VAL A 155 -2.18 -8.50 10.61
C VAL A 155 -2.46 -9.49 9.48
N ALA A 156 -3.06 -9.03 8.38
CA ALA A 156 -3.44 -9.87 7.25
C ALA A 156 -2.32 -10.00 6.20
N ALA A 157 -1.49 -8.97 6.05
CA ALA A 157 -0.45 -8.96 5.03
C ALA A 157 0.81 -8.18 5.49
N VAL A 158 1.95 -8.62 4.99
CA VAL A 158 3.22 -7.85 5.06
C VAL A 158 3.68 -7.58 3.64
N GLN A 159 4.01 -6.31 3.35
CA GLN A 159 4.51 -5.90 2.04
C GLN A 159 5.98 -5.49 2.15
N ASN A 160 6.88 -6.27 1.56
CA ASN A 160 8.32 -6.02 1.57
C ASN A 160 8.88 -6.00 0.15
N GLU A 161 10.00 -5.28 -0.07
CA GLU A 161 10.74 -5.39 -1.32
C GLU A 161 11.26 -6.83 -1.48
N TYR A 162 10.85 -7.48 -2.57
CA TYR A 162 11.30 -8.85 -2.85
C TYR A 162 11.34 -9.11 -4.35
N SER A 163 12.50 -9.55 -4.81
CA SER A 163 12.79 -9.88 -6.21
C SER A 163 13.97 -10.83 -6.28
N LEU A 164 14.40 -11.21 -7.49
CA LEU A 164 15.67 -11.91 -7.69
C LEU A 164 16.90 -11.06 -7.29
N TRP A 165 16.74 -9.74 -7.20
CA TRP A 165 17.77 -8.79 -6.77
C TRP A 165 17.72 -8.53 -5.26
N SER A 166 16.55 -8.19 -4.70
CA SER A 166 16.37 -7.91 -3.26
C SER A 166 15.81 -9.13 -2.56
N ARG A 167 16.64 -9.87 -1.83
CA ARG A 167 16.27 -11.16 -1.22
C ARG A 167 16.18 -11.14 0.30
N ASN A 168 16.20 -9.96 0.92
CA ASN A 168 16.13 -9.79 2.38
C ASN A 168 14.97 -10.54 3.06
N PRO A 169 13.75 -10.68 2.49
CA PRO A 169 12.69 -11.45 3.11
C PRO A 169 13.01 -12.93 3.36
N GLU A 170 13.97 -13.51 2.62
CA GLU A 170 14.42 -14.90 2.82
C GLU A 170 15.17 -15.11 4.15
N LEU A 171 15.68 -14.03 4.75
CA LEU A 171 16.39 -14.09 6.04
C LEU A 171 15.46 -14.35 7.23
N GLY A 172 14.14 -14.52 7.00
CA GLY A 172 13.18 -14.88 8.04
C GLY A 172 11.74 -14.45 7.78
N MET A 173 11.50 -13.41 6.99
CA MET A 173 10.12 -12.92 6.78
C MET A 173 9.26 -13.92 6.02
N LEU A 174 9.81 -14.64 5.02
CA LEU A 174 9.07 -15.70 4.32
C LEU A 174 8.63 -16.80 5.28
N ALA A 175 9.54 -17.27 6.12
CA ALA A 175 9.23 -18.32 7.10
C ALA A 175 8.20 -17.82 8.13
N ALA A 176 8.39 -16.62 8.66
CA ALA A 176 7.48 -16.07 9.66
C ALA A 176 6.07 -15.82 9.11
N THR A 177 5.92 -15.31 7.90
CA THR A 177 4.60 -15.10 7.30
C THR A 177 3.90 -16.41 6.99
N ALA A 178 4.64 -17.44 6.53
CA ALA A 178 4.09 -18.78 6.32
C ALA A 178 3.63 -19.44 7.64
N GLU A 179 4.44 -19.36 8.71
CA GLU A 179 4.12 -19.85 10.04
C GLU A 179 2.85 -19.21 10.62
N LEU A 180 2.72 -17.89 10.42
CA LEU A 180 1.65 -17.08 11.00
C LEU A 180 0.38 -17.03 10.12
N GLY A 181 0.39 -17.60 8.93
CA GLY A 181 -0.73 -17.54 7.98
C GLY A 181 -0.96 -16.13 7.42
N ILE A 182 0.08 -15.29 7.34
CA ILE A 182 0.05 -13.92 6.87
C ILE A 182 0.49 -13.87 5.40
N ALA A 183 -0.21 -13.11 4.56
CA ALA A 183 0.18 -12.95 3.17
C ALA A 183 1.47 -12.11 3.04
N LEU A 184 2.45 -12.60 2.26
CA LEU A 184 3.57 -11.77 1.84
C LEU A 184 3.26 -11.16 0.47
N VAL A 185 3.37 -9.82 0.39
CA VAL A 185 3.19 -9.05 -0.85
C VAL A 185 4.54 -8.49 -1.26
N ALA A 186 5.05 -8.92 -2.41
CA ALA A 186 6.30 -8.44 -2.95
C ALA A 186 6.10 -7.13 -3.71
N PHE A 187 6.78 -6.04 -3.32
CA PHE A 187 6.85 -4.86 -4.16
C PHE A 187 8.19 -4.79 -4.92
N SER A 188 8.22 -4.05 -6.02
CA SER A 188 9.36 -3.98 -6.95
C SER A 188 9.87 -5.35 -7.43
N PRO A 189 9.01 -6.29 -7.84
CA PRO A 189 9.43 -7.66 -8.19
C PRO A 189 10.34 -7.73 -9.42
N VAL A 190 10.35 -6.68 -10.25
CA VAL A 190 11.25 -6.52 -11.41
C VAL A 190 12.44 -5.58 -11.13
N ALA A 191 12.75 -5.32 -9.86
CA ALA A 191 13.84 -4.45 -9.42
C ALA A 191 13.88 -3.12 -10.18
N ARG A 192 12.73 -2.42 -10.21
CA ARG A 192 12.53 -1.13 -10.89
C ARG A 192 12.87 -1.16 -12.40
N GLY A 193 12.65 -2.28 -13.05
CA GLY A 193 12.90 -2.50 -14.46
C GLY A 193 14.25 -3.15 -14.80
N PHE A 194 15.16 -3.26 -13.83
CA PHE A 194 16.47 -3.90 -14.04
C PHE A 194 16.32 -5.36 -14.51
N LEU A 195 15.44 -6.13 -13.89
CA LEU A 195 15.20 -7.54 -14.25
C LEU A 195 14.34 -7.71 -15.52
N ALA A 196 13.84 -6.60 -16.09
CA ALA A 196 13.06 -6.59 -17.33
C ALA A 196 13.80 -5.91 -18.48
N ASP A 197 15.14 -5.82 -18.40
CA ASP A 197 16.03 -5.19 -19.40
C ASP A 197 15.65 -3.73 -19.76
N ALA A 198 14.95 -3.05 -18.85
CA ALA A 198 14.56 -1.64 -19.03
C ALA A 198 15.68 -0.66 -18.65
N VAL A 199 16.69 -1.13 -17.89
CA VAL A 199 17.86 -0.35 -17.48
C VAL A 199 19.06 -0.90 -18.23
N ARG A 200 19.52 -0.17 -19.25
CA ARG A 200 20.65 -0.57 -20.11
C ARG A 200 21.96 0.15 -19.81
N ASP A 201 21.89 1.25 -19.06
CA ASP A 201 23.05 2.05 -18.63
C ASP A 201 22.96 2.24 -17.11
N PRO A 202 23.94 1.75 -16.33
CA PRO A 202 23.97 1.88 -14.87
C PRO A 202 24.55 3.24 -14.40
N ALA A 203 24.77 4.23 -15.27
CA ALA A 203 25.38 5.52 -14.95
C ALA A 203 24.57 6.37 -13.97
#